data_abc028b81b12e3b4560c2a2d55b195a0
#
_entry.id   abc028b81b12e3b4560c2a2d55b195a0
#
_cell.length_a   1.000
_cell.length_b   1.000
_cell.length_c   1.000
_cell.angle_alpha   90.00
_cell.angle_beta   90.00
_cell.angle_gamma   90.00
#
_symmetry.space_group_name_H-M   'P 1'
#
loop_
_entity.id
_entity.type
_entity.pdbx_description
1 polymer ?
#
loop_
_entity_poly.entity_id
_entity_poly.type
_entity_poly.pdbx_seq_one_letter_code
_entity_poly.pdbx_strand_id
1 'polypeptide(L)'
;MITYMDGSIELISDVGSKYRSMTLQNPPFVQQLAQYLAVYNYQDYLTYNPDLAALYGADQKKLFDHFVTSGMKEGRRGSSEFDLNTYKANNPELVAMFGDDNVKYYEHYIASGKAEGRTAA
;
A
#
# COMPACT_ATOMS: atom_id res chain seq x y z
N MET A 1 -4.17 -29.39 27.95
CA MET A 1 -4.13 -29.36 27.79
C MET A 1 -4.13 -29.41 27.33
N ILE A 2 -4.18 -29.28 26.86
CA ILE A 2 -4.17 -29.24 26.51
C ILE A 2 -4.07 -29.29 25.86
N THR A 3 -4.04 -29.24 25.67
CA THR A 3 -4.01 -29.26 25.41
C THR A 3 -3.95 -29.23 24.80
N TYR A 4 -3.85 -29.44 24.50
CA TYR A 4 -3.96 -29.35 24.33
C TYR A 4 -3.69 -29.25 23.65
N MET A 5 -3.63 -29.21 23.31
CA MET A 5 -3.55 -29.06 23.12
C MET A 5 -3.36 -28.96 22.52
N ASP A 6 -3.35 -29.22 22.35
CA ASP A 6 -3.33 -28.96 22.21
C ASP A 6 -3.05 -28.57 21.98
N GLY A 7 -3.13 -28.68 22.00
CA GLY A 7 -2.89 -28.13 22.16
C GLY A 7 -2.59 -27.69 21.88
N SER A 8 -2.49 -27.70 21.98
CA SER A 8 -2.49 -27.13 22.10
C SER A 8 -2.32 -26.77 22.12
N ILE A 9 -2.26 -26.79 22.23
CA ILE A 9 -2.30 -26.30 22.50
C ILE A 9 -2.42 -25.98 22.52
N GLU A 10 -2.47 -25.95 22.64
CA GLU A 10 -2.73 -25.41 22.88
C GLU A 10 -2.51 -24.90 23.05
N LEU A 11 -2.19 -24.84 23.35
CA LEU A 11 -2.08 -24.25 23.64
C LEU A 11 -1.70 -23.74 23.51
N ILE A 12 -1.50 -23.53 23.48
CA ILE A 12 -1.19 -22.86 23.33
C ILE A 12 -1.35 -22.76 22.68
N SER A 13 -1.20 -22.92 22.71
CA SER A 13 -1.43 -22.91 21.85
C SER A 13 -2.52 -22.72 21.16
N ASP A 14 -3.20 -22.65 21.14
CA ASP A 14 -4.49 -22.32 20.72
C ASP A 14 -4.67 -20.90 20.36
N VAL A 15 -4.06 -20.05 21.06
CA VAL A 15 -3.92 -18.64 20.75
C VAL A 15 -3.28 -18.46 19.38
N GLY A 16 -2.29 -19.23 19.07
CA GLY A 16 -1.65 -19.19 17.78
C GLY A 16 -2.59 -19.57 16.65
N SER A 17 -3.46 -20.51 16.90
CA SER A 17 -4.44 -20.95 15.91
C SER A 17 -5.40 -19.84 15.54
N LYS A 18 -5.87 -19.11 16.53
CA LYS A 18 -6.78 -17.99 16.32
C LYS A 18 -6.15 -16.89 15.47
N TYR A 19 -4.93 -16.53 15.79
CA TYR A 19 -4.21 -15.53 15.01
C TYR A 19 -3.96 -15.98 13.59
N ARG A 20 -3.66 -17.23 13.41
CA ARG A 20 -3.41 -17.78 12.09
C ARG A 20 -4.63 -17.66 11.20
N SER A 21 -5.79 -17.93 11.76
CA SER A 21 -7.04 -17.84 11.04
C SER A 21 -7.31 -16.40 10.57
N MET A 22 -7.07 -15.44 11.44
CA MET A 22 -7.23 -14.03 11.10
C MET A 22 -6.26 -13.59 10.00
N THR A 23 -5.03 -14.07 10.08
CA THR A 23 -4.02 -13.72 9.10
C THR A 23 -4.38 -14.23 7.71
N LEU A 24 -4.96 -15.43 7.62
CA LEU A 24 -5.34 -16.00 6.33
C LEU A 24 -6.52 -15.27 5.70
N GLN A 25 -7.46 -14.80 6.52
CA GLN A 25 -8.64 -14.11 6.01
C GLN A 25 -8.38 -12.65 5.70
N ASN A 26 -7.53 -12.01 6.50
CA ASN A 26 -7.26 -10.58 6.40
C ASN A 26 -5.76 -10.35 6.50
N PRO A 27 -5.08 -10.13 5.38
CA PRO A 27 -3.63 -9.90 5.42
C PRO A 27 -3.28 -8.80 6.42
N PRO A 28 -2.23 -8.99 7.21
CA PRO A 28 -1.84 -7.95 8.16
C PRO A 28 -1.49 -6.65 7.46
N PHE A 29 -1.70 -5.56 8.17
CA PHE A 29 -1.40 -4.22 7.69
C PHE A 29 0.02 -4.11 7.10
N VAL A 30 1.00 -4.72 7.77
CA VAL A 30 2.40 -4.70 7.32
C VAL A 30 2.54 -5.34 5.94
N GLN A 31 1.85 -6.44 5.67
CA GLN A 31 1.90 -7.09 4.37
C GLN A 31 1.23 -6.24 3.29
N GLN A 32 0.15 -5.56 3.63
CA GLN A 32 -0.51 -4.65 2.70
C GLN A 32 0.42 -3.48 2.37
N LEU A 33 1.07 -2.91 3.38
CA LEU A 33 2.05 -1.86 3.17
C LEU A 33 3.16 -2.29 2.22
N ALA A 34 3.64 -3.52 2.39
CA ALA A 34 4.74 -4.03 1.56
C ALA A 34 4.39 -4.05 0.09
N GLN A 35 3.12 -4.28 -0.26
CA GLN A 35 2.68 -4.29 -1.66
C GLN A 35 2.77 -2.92 -2.32
N TYR A 36 2.71 -1.85 -1.53
CA TYR A 36 2.66 -0.48 -2.05
C TYR A 36 3.94 0.32 -1.80
N LEU A 37 5.01 -0.31 -1.29
CA LEU A 37 6.23 0.41 -0.90
C LEU A 37 6.81 1.28 -2.01
N ALA A 38 6.69 0.86 -3.26
CA ALA A 38 7.23 1.61 -4.38
C ALA A 38 6.49 2.94 -4.59
N VAL A 39 5.23 3.00 -4.20
CA VAL A 39 4.38 4.18 -4.44
C VAL A 39 3.89 4.85 -3.16
N TYR A 40 4.20 4.26 -2.00
CA TYR A 40 3.68 4.77 -0.73
C TYR A 40 4.65 4.61 0.43
N ASN A 41 4.79 5.69 1.21
CA ASN A 41 5.49 5.74 2.49
C ASN A 41 4.76 6.82 3.28
N TYR A 42 4.35 6.55 4.54
CA TYR A 42 3.49 7.50 5.23
C TYR A 42 4.18 8.85 5.47
N GLN A 43 5.49 8.86 5.69
CA GLN A 43 6.22 10.11 5.89
C GLN A 43 6.23 10.94 4.63
N ASP A 44 6.48 10.30 3.48
CA ASP A 44 6.44 10.99 2.19
C ASP A 44 5.02 11.45 1.87
N TYR A 45 4.03 10.61 2.17
CA TYR A 45 2.64 10.96 1.91
C TYR A 45 2.25 12.24 2.65
N LEU A 46 2.64 12.34 3.92
CA LEU A 46 2.41 13.56 4.70
C LEU A 46 3.18 14.76 4.15
N THR A 47 4.42 14.55 3.73
CA THR A 47 5.27 15.62 3.20
C THR A 47 4.67 16.22 1.93
N TYR A 48 4.19 15.36 1.02
CA TYR A 48 3.62 15.82 -0.25
C TYR A 48 2.16 16.23 -0.13
N ASN A 49 1.49 15.87 0.97
CA ASN A 49 0.06 16.15 1.16
C ASN A 49 -0.19 16.70 2.56
N PRO A 50 0.25 17.94 2.85
CA PRO A 50 0.16 18.49 4.21
C PRO A 50 -1.26 18.65 4.72
N ASP A 51 -2.26 18.71 3.83
CA ASP A 51 -3.67 18.73 4.24
C ASP A 51 -4.06 17.48 5.01
N LEU A 52 -3.43 16.33 4.69
CA LEU A 52 -3.71 15.08 5.39
C LEU A 52 -3.11 15.06 6.79
N ALA A 53 -2.02 15.78 7.00
CA ALA A 53 -1.45 15.90 8.34
C ALA A 53 -2.42 16.61 9.28
N ALA A 54 -3.16 17.59 8.77
CA ALA A 54 -4.16 18.29 9.55
C ALA A 54 -5.35 17.39 9.91
N LEU A 55 -5.69 16.44 9.03
CA LEU A 55 -6.84 15.55 9.22
C LEU A 55 -6.51 14.33 10.08
N TYR A 56 -5.37 13.70 9.83
CA TYR A 56 -5.04 12.39 10.40
C TYR A 56 -3.79 12.40 11.27
N GLY A 57 -3.03 13.48 11.29
CA GLY A 57 -1.75 13.51 11.99
C GLY A 57 -0.82 12.45 11.41
N ALA A 58 -0.14 11.72 12.29
CA ALA A 58 0.76 10.65 11.87
C ALA A 58 0.14 9.27 12.05
N ASP A 59 -1.18 9.16 11.95
CA ASP A 59 -1.88 7.87 12.07
C ASP A 59 -1.63 7.06 10.82
N GLN A 60 -0.68 6.13 10.89
CA GLN A 60 -0.23 5.37 9.72
C GLN A 60 -1.33 4.56 9.07
N LYS A 61 -2.22 3.97 9.88
CA LYS A 61 -3.30 3.16 9.32
C LYS A 61 -4.31 4.01 8.58
N LYS A 62 -4.70 5.14 9.13
CA LYS A 62 -5.64 6.05 8.48
C LYS A 62 -5.06 6.64 7.20
N LEU A 63 -3.77 6.97 7.22
CA LEU A 63 -3.09 7.49 6.05
C LEU A 63 -3.03 6.46 4.93
N PHE A 64 -2.71 5.22 5.28
CA PHE A 64 -2.65 4.14 4.29
C PHE A 64 -4.04 3.85 3.73
N ASP A 65 -5.05 3.77 4.59
CA ASP A 65 -6.43 3.56 4.14
C ASP A 65 -6.86 4.67 3.19
N HIS A 66 -6.53 5.91 3.50
CA HIS A 66 -6.82 7.05 2.63
C HIS A 66 -6.13 6.91 1.28
N PHE A 67 -4.85 6.53 1.29
CA PHE A 67 -4.08 6.36 0.05
C PHE A 67 -4.73 5.33 -0.87
N VAL A 68 -5.08 4.17 -0.31
CA VAL A 68 -5.63 3.07 -1.10
C VAL A 68 -7.04 3.37 -1.59
N THR A 69 -7.86 4.00 -0.76
CA THR A 69 -9.28 4.24 -1.11
C THR A 69 -9.49 5.52 -1.92
N SER A 70 -8.64 6.52 -1.75
CA SER A 70 -8.85 7.84 -2.34
C SER A 70 -7.60 8.45 -2.95
N GLY A 71 -6.45 8.33 -2.27
CA GLY A 71 -5.24 9.03 -2.67
C GLY A 71 -4.77 8.70 -4.08
N MET A 72 -4.76 7.42 -4.44
CA MET A 72 -4.36 7.01 -5.78
C MET A 72 -5.34 7.52 -6.83
N LYS A 73 -6.63 7.50 -6.54
CA LYS A 73 -7.65 8.02 -7.45
C LYS A 73 -7.49 9.50 -7.68
N GLU A 74 -7.09 10.22 -6.64
CA GLU A 74 -6.88 11.67 -6.70
C GLU A 74 -5.53 12.03 -7.32
N GLY A 75 -4.68 11.05 -7.57
CA GLY A 75 -3.35 11.30 -8.13
C GLY A 75 -2.35 11.85 -7.13
N ARG A 76 -2.56 11.61 -5.84
CA ARG A 76 -1.66 12.13 -4.80
C ARG A 76 -0.33 11.39 -4.79
N ARG A 77 0.74 12.15 -4.58
CA ARG A 77 2.07 11.56 -4.46
C ARG A 77 2.24 10.93 -3.08
N GLY A 78 2.61 9.66 -3.07
CA GLY A 78 2.77 8.90 -1.83
C GLY A 78 4.20 8.52 -1.50
N SER A 79 5.16 8.74 -2.41
CA SER A 79 6.56 8.41 -2.16
C SER A 79 7.47 9.30 -2.99
N SER A 80 8.76 9.32 -2.60
CA SER A 80 9.77 10.05 -3.36
C SER A 80 10.11 9.36 -4.67
N GLU A 81 9.78 8.09 -4.79
CA GLU A 81 10.17 7.26 -5.92
C GLU A 81 9.13 7.28 -7.06
N PHE A 82 7.88 7.67 -6.78
CA PHE A 82 6.82 7.64 -7.78
C PHE A 82 5.98 8.91 -7.73
N ASP A 83 5.93 9.64 -8.83
CA ASP A 83 5.07 10.79 -9.05
C ASP A 83 4.23 10.52 -10.29
N LEU A 84 2.90 10.51 -10.14
CA LEU A 84 1.99 10.17 -11.22
C LEU A 84 2.22 11.02 -12.46
N ASN A 85 2.35 12.34 -12.30
CA ASN A 85 2.51 13.24 -13.45
C ASN A 85 3.81 12.97 -14.19
N THR A 86 4.90 12.71 -13.46
CA THR A 86 6.18 12.39 -14.08
C THR A 86 6.10 11.05 -14.81
N TYR A 87 5.44 10.07 -14.20
CA TYR A 87 5.28 8.75 -14.81
C TYR A 87 4.52 8.83 -16.13
N LYS A 88 3.42 9.58 -16.13
CA LYS A 88 2.63 9.82 -17.36
C LYS A 88 3.46 10.51 -18.43
N ALA A 89 4.19 11.55 -18.04
CA ALA A 89 4.97 12.35 -19.01
C ALA A 89 6.06 11.52 -19.68
N ASN A 90 6.64 10.57 -18.96
CA ASN A 90 7.73 9.77 -19.48
C ASN A 90 7.29 8.44 -20.09
N ASN A 91 6.00 8.11 -20.02
CA ASN A 91 5.48 6.85 -20.52
C ASN A 91 4.18 7.06 -21.30
N PRO A 92 4.26 7.77 -22.46
CA PRO A 92 3.05 8.11 -23.22
C PRO A 92 2.26 6.91 -23.71
N GLU A 93 2.91 5.76 -23.90
CA GLU A 93 2.17 4.55 -24.29
C GLU A 93 1.22 4.09 -23.19
N LEU A 94 1.55 4.35 -21.92
CA LEU A 94 0.65 4.01 -20.82
C LEU A 94 -0.54 4.95 -20.78
N VAL A 95 -0.33 6.22 -21.15
CA VAL A 95 -1.43 7.18 -21.24
C VAL A 95 -2.44 6.75 -22.29
N ALA A 96 -1.95 6.21 -23.41
CA ALA A 96 -2.83 5.67 -24.44
C ALA A 96 -3.64 4.48 -23.93
N MET A 97 -3.07 3.70 -23.00
CA MET A 97 -3.73 2.50 -22.47
C MET A 97 -4.68 2.81 -21.32
N PHE A 98 -4.26 3.68 -20.38
CA PHE A 98 -4.96 3.87 -19.12
C PHE A 98 -5.76 5.17 -19.05
N GLY A 99 -5.42 6.16 -19.89
CA GLY A 99 -6.13 7.44 -19.91
C GLY A 99 -6.12 8.11 -18.56
N ASP A 100 -7.31 8.39 -18.04
CA ASP A 100 -7.49 9.09 -16.75
C ASP A 100 -7.66 8.16 -15.56
N ASP A 101 -7.44 6.87 -15.73
CA ASP A 101 -7.53 5.90 -14.63
C ASP A 101 -6.22 5.95 -13.82
N ASN A 102 -6.16 6.85 -12.87
CA ASN A 102 -4.95 7.11 -12.10
C ASN A 102 -4.42 5.86 -11.38
N VAL A 103 -5.31 5.06 -10.81
CA VAL A 103 -4.93 3.88 -10.03
C VAL A 103 -4.10 2.91 -10.86
N LYS A 104 -4.41 2.78 -12.14
CA LYS A 104 -3.71 1.83 -13.01
C LYS A 104 -2.23 2.16 -13.19
N TYR A 105 -1.86 3.44 -13.12
CA TYR A 105 -0.45 3.82 -13.23
C TYR A 105 0.34 3.39 -11.99
N TYR A 106 -0.25 3.53 -10.80
CA TYR A 106 0.38 3.07 -9.57
C TYR A 106 0.55 1.56 -9.61
N GLU A 107 -0.50 0.86 -10.01
CA GLU A 107 -0.47 -0.60 -10.11
C GLU A 107 0.56 -1.08 -11.14
N HIS A 108 0.65 -0.39 -12.26
CA HIS A 108 1.63 -0.74 -13.30
C HIS A 108 3.05 -0.56 -12.80
N TYR A 109 3.32 0.53 -12.09
CA TYR A 109 4.66 0.77 -11.56
C TYR A 109 5.06 -0.33 -10.56
N ILE A 110 4.14 -0.71 -9.69
CA ILE A 110 4.38 -1.78 -8.71
C ILE A 110 4.64 -3.11 -9.41
N ALA A 111 3.81 -3.46 -10.39
CA ALA A 111 3.86 -4.77 -11.04
C ALA A 111 5.01 -4.91 -12.03
N SER A 112 5.34 -3.86 -12.76
CA SER A 112 6.26 -3.93 -13.89
C SER A 112 7.18 -2.73 -14.03
N GLY A 113 6.66 -1.53 -13.87
CA GLY A 113 7.39 -0.31 -14.22
C GLY A 113 8.70 -0.13 -13.48
N LYS A 114 8.71 -0.43 -12.19
CA LYS A 114 9.92 -0.32 -11.38
C LYS A 114 10.99 -1.29 -11.88
N ALA A 115 10.61 -2.54 -12.13
CA ALA A 115 11.53 -3.56 -12.62
C ALA A 115 12.04 -3.23 -14.03
N GLU A 116 11.22 -2.53 -14.82
CA GLU A 116 11.58 -2.10 -16.16
C GLU A 116 12.47 -0.85 -16.17
N GLY A 117 12.70 -0.24 -14.99
CA GLY A 117 13.49 0.96 -14.89
C GLY A 117 12.83 2.21 -15.46
N ARG A 118 11.50 2.25 -15.50
CA ARG A 118 10.78 3.41 -16.06
C ARG A 118 10.95 4.62 -15.17
N THR A 119 11.10 5.78 -15.80
CA THR A 119 11.22 7.04 -15.07
C THR A 119 9.89 7.39 -14.41
N ALA A 120 9.91 7.57 -13.09
CA ALA A 120 8.69 7.82 -12.30
C ALA A 120 8.80 9.03 -11.36
N ALA A 121 9.96 9.64 -11.26
CA ALA A 121 10.13 10.81 -10.40
C ALA A 121 11.32 11.65 -10.86
#